data_5d3fd584f84b6905598cc768cb57ba5e
#
_entry.id   5d3fd584f84b6905598cc768cb57ba5e
#
_cell.length_a   1.000
_cell.length_b   1.000
_cell.length_c   1.000
_cell.angle_alpha   90.00
_cell.angle_beta   90.00
_cell.angle_gamma   90.00
#
_symmetry.space_group_name_H-M   'P 1'
#
loop_
_entity.id
_entity.type
_entity.pdbx_description
1 polymer ?
#
loop_
_entity_poly.entity_id
_entity_poly.type
_entity_poly.pdbx_seq_one_letter_code
_entity_poly.pdbx_strand_id
1 'polypeptide(L)'
;ATVVKVHKENGEPVRKGDLLVSLDSSVLRDNLNSAEESMRAAAQSLDGAERQFQRMKSLQAQGMVSMQGLEEAEVKRNAAQSEHVASKARVAAAKQQLERSEVRAPFSGIVSARKASAGDTAQIGKELIQVIDPSSIRFEGQVAADQMGVVKIGQRVNFRINGVGQSTDQLSSQGTVKRIDGAANPVTRQVSVIVAINAKDKPPVVGLFAEGVIEASTKPAVMLAESSLRREGDKVFAWVLDGSKIVKRGIQLGDRDTRLGEWVVSSGLAAGDKVLRNNSSALKDGQTFTLR
;
A
#
# COMPACT_ATOMS: atom_id res chain seq x y z
N ALA A 1 31.16 6.50 2.93
CA ALA A 1 31.70 6.63 1.56
C ALA A 1 31.21 7.94 0.94
N THR A 2 31.95 8.46 -0.05
CA THR A 2 31.57 9.68 -0.79
C THR A 2 30.70 9.28 -2.00
N VAL A 3 29.71 10.07 -2.33
CA VAL A 3 28.91 9.91 -3.55
C VAL A 3 29.74 10.37 -4.75
N VAL A 4 30.06 9.45 -5.64
CA VAL A 4 30.80 9.75 -6.88
C VAL A 4 29.85 10.32 -7.93
N LYS A 5 28.70 9.65 -8.12
CA LYS A 5 27.75 10.03 -9.17
C LYS A 5 26.33 9.62 -8.79
N VAL A 6 25.39 10.49 -9.09
CA VAL A 6 23.95 10.16 -9.12
C VAL A 6 23.55 9.97 -10.58
N HIS A 7 22.94 8.82 -10.90
CA HIS A 7 22.64 8.40 -12.27
C HIS A 7 21.22 8.71 -12.70
N LYS A 8 20.37 9.12 -11.75
CA LYS A 8 18.94 9.34 -11.97
C LYS A 8 18.47 10.64 -11.32
N GLU A 9 17.64 11.38 -12.04
CA GLU A 9 17.05 12.65 -11.59
C GLU A 9 15.58 12.47 -11.17
N ASN A 10 15.04 13.49 -10.50
CA ASN A 10 13.63 13.50 -10.09
C ASN A 10 12.70 13.37 -11.31
N GLY A 11 11.69 12.53 -11.21
CA GLY A 11 10.73 12.26 -12.27
C GLY A 11 11.17 11.18 -13.27
N GLU A 12 12.44 10.70 -13.23
CA GLU A 12 12.87 9.67 -14.15
C GLU A 12 12.33 8.30 -13.78
N PRO A 13 11.89 7.50 -14.79
CA PRO A 13 11.52 6.11 -14.57
C PRO A 13 12.75 5.24 -14.34
N VAL A 14 12.61 4.27 -13.46
CA VAL A 14 13.65 3.28 -13.13
C VAL A 14 13.08 1.87 -13.15
N ARG A 15 13.90 0.89 -13.54
CA ARG A 15 13.59 -0.52 -13.46
C ARG A 15 14.29 -1.14 -12.26
N LYS A 16 13.75 -2.24 -11.75
CA LYS A 16 14.43 -3.03 -10.72
C LYS A 16 15.86 -3.37 -11.16
N GLY A 17 16.82 -3.05 -10.30
CA GLY A 17 18.25 -3.27 -10.55
C GLY A 17 18.99 -2.10 -11.21
N ASP A 18 18.30 -1.08 -11.70
CA ASP A 18 18.96 0.10 -12.28
C ASP A 18 19.85 0.78 -11.24
N LEU A 19 21.04 1.21 -11.67
CA LEU A 19 22.00 1.92 -10.84
C LEU A 19 21.50 3.36 -10.62
N LEU A 20 21.31 3.72 -9.36
CA LEU A 20 20.81 5.03 -8.95
C LEU A 20 21.94 5.94 -8.47
N VAL A 21 22.81 5.43 -7.60
CA VAL A 21 23.92 6.17 -7.01
C VAL A 21 25.15 5.28 -6.96
N SER A 22 26.30 5.83 -7.37
CA SER A 22 27.61 5.21 -7.20
C SER A 22 28.35 5.89 -6.06
N LEU A 23 28.82 5.10 -5.11
CA LEU A 23 29.70 5.55 -4.05
C LEU A 23 31.15 5.25 -4.38
N ASP A 24 32.09 5.96 -3.76
CA ASP A 24 33.51 5.65 -3.87
C ASP A 24 33.78 4.24 -3.33
N SER A 25 34.26 3.41 -4.22
CA SER A 25 34.52 1.99 -4.00
C SER A 25 36.01 1.60 -4.12
N SER A 26 36.91 2.56 -4.22
CA SER A 26 38.36 2.31 -4.44
C SER A 26 38.90 1.33 -3.40
N VAL A 27 38.77 1.67 -2.10
CA VAL A 27 39.22 0.83 -1.00
C VAL A 27 38.50 -0.53 -0.95
N LEU A 28 37.23 -0.57 -1.33
CA LEU A 28 36.45 -1.82 -1.34
C LEU A 28 36.90 -2.77 -2.45
N ARG A 29 37.32 -2.24 -3.62
CA ARG A 29 37.93 -3.02 -4.71
C ARG A 29 39.27 -3.60 -4.29
N ASP A 30 40.11 -2.79 -3.66
CA ASP A 30 41.42 -3.24 -3.18
C ASP A 30 41.28 -4.34 -2.13
N ASN A 31 40.32 -4.22 -1.24
CA ASN A 31 40.00 -5.26 -0.26
C ASN A 31 39.47 -6.55 -0.93
N LEU A 32 38.65 -6.44 -1.97
CA LEU A 32 38.19 -7.61 -2.72
C LEU A 32 39.36 -8.29 -3.42
N ASN A 33 40.23 -7.54 -4.13
CA ASN A 33 41.40 -8.07 -4.79
C ASN A 33 42.32 -8.80 -3.80
N SER A 34 42.61 -8.19 -2.65
CA SER A 34 43.43 -8.82 -1.59
C SER A 34 42.80 -10.13 -1.06
N ALA A 35 41.45 -10.16 -0.86
CA ALA A 35 40.77 -11.39 -0.45
C ALA A 35 40.81 -12.48 -1.53
N GLU A 36 40.69 -12.10 -2.82
CA GLU A 36 40.79 -13.04 -3.94
C GLU A 36 42.20 -13.64 -4.07
N GLU A 37 43.26 -12.84 -3.90
CA GLU A 37 44.62 -13.35 -3.91
C GLU A 37 44.87 -14.30 -2.73
N SER A 38 44.35 -13.97 -1.55
CA SER A 38 44.42 -14.87 -0.37
C SER A 38 43.70 -16.19 -0.63
N MET A 39 42.54 -16.16 -1.28
CA MET A 39 41.80 -17.37 -1.67
C MET A 39 42.59 -18.21 -2.70
N ARG A 40 43.21 -17.58 -3.69
CA ARG A 40 44.08 -18.28 -4.67
C ARG A 40 45.23 -18.98 -3.99
N ALA A 41 45.92 -18.31 -3.05
CA ALA A 41 47.02 -18.91 -2.28
C ALA A 41 46.56 -20.11 -1.46
N ALA A 42 45.39 -19.98 -0.76
CA ALA A 42 44.81 -21.06 0.00
C ALA A 42 44.39 -22.24 -0.89
N ALA A 43 43.85 -21.98 -2.09
CA ALA A 43 43.53 -23.03 -3.06
C ALA A 43 44.76 -23.80 -3.55
N GLN A 44 45.87 -23.11 -3.81
CA GLN A 44 47.16 -23.74 -4.18
C GLN A 44 47.71 -24.60 -3.05
N SER A 45 47.62 -24.09 -1.80
CA SER A 45 48.05 -24.87 -0.62
C SER A 45 47.22 -26.15 -0.43
N LEU A 46 45.89 -26.04 -0.62
CA LEU A 46 45.00 -27.18 -0.58
C LEU A 46 45.32 -28.21 -1.64
N ASP A 47 45.55 -27.80 -2.91
CA ASP A 47 45.90 -28.68 -4.01
C ASP A 47 47.25 -29.40 -3.73
N GLY A 48 48.23 -28.70 -3.16
CA GLY A 48 49.47 -29.31 -2.72
C GLY A 48 49.27 -30.34 -1.59
N ALA A 49 48.46 -30.00 -0.56
CA ALA A 49 48.16 -30.90 0.53
C ALA A 49 47.35 -32.14 0.04
N GLU A 50 46.44 -31.97 -0.85
CA GLU A 50 45.64 -33.06 -1.42
C GLU A 50 46.53 -34.03 -2.22
N ARG A 51 47.41 -33.51 -3.09
CA ARG A 51 48.41 -34.35 -3.81
C ARG A 51 49.32 -35.11 -2.83
N GLN A 52 49.76 -34.47 -1.74
CA GLN A 52 50.57 -35.12 -0.73
C GLN A 52 49.80 -36.23 0.00
N PHE A 53 48.55 -35.98 0.40
CA PHE A 53 47.71 -36.98 1.04
C PHE A 53 47.46 -38.17 0.10
N GLN A 54 47.12 -37.96 -1.14
CA GLN A 54 46.92 -39.07 -2.11
C GLN A 54 48.18 -39.91 -2.31
N ARG A 55 49.35 -39.27 -2.36
CA ARG A 55 50.66 -39.96 -2.45
C ARG A 55 50.90 -40.82 -1.20
N MET A 56 50.73 -40.26 0.03
CA MET A 56 50.88 -40.99 1.29
C MET A 56 49.91 -42.14 1.39
N LYS A 57 48.71 -41.97 0.95
CA LYS A 57 47.67 -43.02 0.88
C LYS A 57 48.09 -44.18 -0.03
N SER A 58 48.64 -43.88 -1.18
CA SER A 58 49.15 -44.91 -2.13
C SER A 58 50.36 -45.65 -1.58
N LEU A 59 51.32 -44.97 -0.95
CA LEU A 59 52.50 -45.55 -0.33
C LEU A 59 52.15 -46.39 0.90
N GLN A 60 51.19 -45.99 1.69
CA GLN A 60 50.72 -46.71 2.85
C GLN A 60 50.05 -48.06 2.42
N ALA A 61 49.26 -48.04 1.32
CA ALA A 61 48.66 -49.27 0.75
C ALA A 61 49.72 -50.26 0.26
N GLN A 62 50.94 -49.78 -0.05
CA GLN A 62 52.11 -50.63 -0.42
C GLN A 62 53.02 -50.97 0.79
N GLY A 63 52.63 -50.58 2.01
CA GLY A 63 53.38 -50.85 3.23
C GLY A 63 54.69 -49.98 3.38
N MET A 64 54.86 -48.92 2.53
CA MET A 64 56.06 -48.13 2.51
C MET A 64 56.12 -46.96 3.49
N VAL A 65 54.95 -46.58 4.09
CA VAL A 65 54.82 -45.55 5.11
C VAL A 65 53.94 -46.01 6.25
N SER A 66 54.16 -45.41 7.43
CA SER A 66 53.37 -45.73 8.65
C SER A 66 51.98 -45.12 8.56
N MET A 67 51.05 -45.65 9.37
CA MET A 67 49.70 -45.08 9.53
C MET A 67 49.78 -43.63 10.06
N GLN A 68 50.72 -43.37 10.97
CA GLN A 68 50.96 -42.03 11.49
C GLN A 68 51.29 -41.00 10.39
N GLY A 69 52.13 -41.40 9.40
CA GLY A 69 52.48 -40.53 8.26
C GLY A 69 51.28 -40.22 7.39
N LEU A 70 50.35 -41.14 7.20
CA LEU A 70 49.10 -40.92 6.47
C LEU A 70 48.17 -39.94 7.26
N GLU A 71 48.03 -40.18 8.57
CA GLU A 71 47.19 -39.31 9.43
C GLU A 71 47.73 -37.88 9.47
N GLU A 72 49.05 -37.67 9.54
CA GLU A 72 49.63 -36.35 9.44
C GLU A 72 49.36 -35.63 8.10
N ALA A 73 49.41 -36.36 6.97
CA ALA A 73 49.06 -35.83 5.69
C ALA A 73 47.56 -35.47 5.59
N GLU A 74 46.68 -36.27 6.19
CA GLU A 74 45.25 -36.02 6.26
C GLU A 74 44.97 -34.76 7.08
N VAL A 75 45.57 -34.62 8.26
CA VAL A 75 45.42 -33.40 9.08
C VAL A 75 45.86 -32.15 8.32
N LYS A 76 46.97 -32.19 7.61
CA LYS A 76 47.44 -31.07 6.76
C LYS A 76 46.45 -30.75 5.66
N ARG A 77 45.93 -31.76 4.97
CA ARG A 77 44.88 -31.56 3.95
C ARG A 77 43.63 -30.91 4.55
N ASN A 78 43.17 -31.41 5.70
CA ASN A 78 41.97 -30.88 6.38
C ASN A 78 42.19 -29.43 6.84
N ALA A 79 43.39 -29.10 7.35
CA ALA A 79 43.73 -27.73 7.69
C ALA A 79 43.74 -26.78 6.48
N ALA A 80 44.36 -27.21 5.37
CA ALA A 80 44.35 -26.44 4.15
C ALA A 80 42.95 -26.27 3.53
N GLN A 81 42.10 -27.31 3.63
CA GLN A 81 40.67 -27.24 3.24
C GLN A 81 39.92 -26.19 4.07
N SER A 82 40.13 -26.18 5.38
CA SER A 82 39.50 -25.24 6.28
C SER A 82 39.90 -23.78 5.99
N GLU A 83 41.18 -23.54 5.68
CA GLU A 83 41.66 -22.20 5.31
C GLU A 83 41.12 -21.76 3.96
N HIS A 84 41.02 -22.66 2.98
CA HIS A 84 40.41 -22.36 1.69
C HIS A 84 38.93 -21.98 1.85
N VAL A 85 38.16 -22.69 2.69
CA VAL A 85 36.75 -22.34 2.96
C VAL A 85 36.65 -20.99 3.66
N ALA A 86 37.53 -20.71 4.63
CA ALA A 86 37.56 -19.42 5.31
C ALA A 86 37.92 -18.26 4.37
N SER A 87 38.89 -18.44 3.48
CA SER A 87 39.26 -17.42 2.48
C SER A 87 38.16 -17.17 1.47
N LYS A 88 37.43 -18.20 1.03
CA LYS A 88 36.23 -18.06 0.18
C LYS A 88 35.12 -17.24 0.86
N ALA A 89 34.93 -17.43 2.16
CA ALA A 89 33.98 -16.62 2.93
C ALA A 89 34.40 -15.14 3.01
N ARG A 90 35.73 -14.86 3.14
CA ARG A 90 36.26 -13.48 3.10
C ARG A 90 36.01 -12.81 1.75
N VAL A 91 36.20 -13.52 0.64
CA VAL A 91 35.89 -13.01 -0.71
C VAL A 91 34.40 -12.67 -0.83
N ALA A 92 33.52 -13.56 -0.36
CA ALA A 92 32.07 -13.32 -0.39
C ALA A 92 31.69 -12.06 0.41
N ALA A 93 32.28 -11.88 1.58
CA ALA A 93 32.05 -10.69 2.42
C ALA A 93 32.56 -9.39 1.75
N ALA A 94 33.77 -9.42 1.17
CA ALA A 94 34.34 -8.28 0.46
C ALA A 94 33.52 -7.91 -0.78
N LYS A 95 33.05 -8.90 -1.55
CA LYS A 95 32.16 -8.70 -2.70
C LYS A 95 30.83 -8.06 -2.30
N GLN A 96 30.21 -8.54 -1.22
CA GLN A 96 28.98 -7.95 -0.69
C GLN A 96 29.17 -6.49 -0.27
N GLN A 97 30.33 -6.16 0.33
CA GLN A 97 30.63 -4.77 0.68
C GLN A 97 30.79 -3.88 -0.56
N LEU A 98 31.44 -4.39 -1.61
CA LEU A 98 31.57 -3.69 -2.88
C LEU A 98 30.20 -3.48 -3.56
N GLU A 99 29.35 -4.48 -3.56
CA GLU A 99 27.98 -4.36 -4.10
C GLU A 99 27.17 -3.26 -3.40
N ARG A 100 27.38 -3.04 -2.11
CA ARG A 100 26.72 -1.96 -1.35
C ARG A 100 27.19 -0.55 -1.75
N SER A 101 28.31 -0.42 -2.46
CA SER A 101 28.73 0.88 -3.02
C SER A 101 27.94 1.29 -4.25
N GLU A 102 27.17 0.37 -4.83
CA GLU A 102 26.25 0.60 -5.93
C GLU A 102 24.81 0.57 -5.41
N VAL A 103 24.23 1.74 -5.24
CA VAL A 103 22.83 1.86 -4.80
C VAL A 103 21.93 1.63 -6.00
N ARG A 104 21.19 0.52 -5.97
CA ARG A 104 20.30 0.08 -7.07
C ARG A 104 18.85 0.12 -6.68
N ALA A 105 17.97 0.30 -7.67
CA ALA A 105 16.54 0.31 -7.48
C ALA A 105 16.03 -1.09 -7.04
N PRO A 106 15.34 -1.23 -5.89
CA PRO A 106 14.82 -2.51 -5.41
C PRO A 106 13.59 -2.98 -6.19
N PHE A 107 12.88 -2.07 -6.85
CA PHE A 107 11.70 -2.32 -7.68
C PHE A 107 11.64 -1.28 -8.82
N SER A 108 10.79 -1.52 -9.80
CA SER A 108 10.53 -0.57 -10.89
C SER A 108 9.60 0.55 -10.44
N GLY A 109 9.92 1.79 -10.78
CA GLY A 109 9.14 2.94 -10.32
C GLY A 109 9.62 4.26 -10.93
N ILE A 110 9.38 5.34 -10.20
CA ILE A 110 9.79 6.70 -10.57
C ILE A 110 10.57 7.31 -9.40
N VAL A 111 11.65 8.01 -9.70
CA VAL A 111 12.40 8.77 -8.69
C VAL A 111 11.55 9.94 -8.21
N SER A 112 11.19 9.94 -6.94
CA SER A 112 10.35 11.00 -6.35
C SER A 112 11.19 12.11 -5.70
N ALA A 113 12.32 11.76 -5.11
CA ALA A 113 13.21 12.73 -4.49
C ALA A 113 14.67 12.27 -4.57
N ARG A 114 15.53 13.12 -5.07
CA ARG A 114 16.97 13.01 -4.99
C ARG A 114 17.47 13.87 -3.82
N LYS A 115 18.03 13.23 -2.79
CA LYS A 115 18.52 13.89 -1.58
C LYS A 115 20.05 13.93 -1.49
N ALA A 116 20.73 13.29 -2.44
CA ALA A 116 22.17 13.25 -2.51
C ALA A 116 22.69 13.86 -3.80
N SER A 117 23.86 14.49 -3.72
CA SER A 117 24.61 15.04 -4.85
C SER A 117 26.02 14.44 -4.90
N ALA A 118 26.68 14.52 -6.06
CA ALA A 118 28.07 14.14 -6.17
C ALA A 118 28.93 14.97 -5.21
N GLY A 119 29.83 14.31 -4.49
CA GLY A 119 30.63 14.91 -3.41
C GLY A 119 30.03 14.79 -2.01
N ASP A 120 28.76 14.46 -1.87
CA ASP A 120 28.14 14.28 -0.55
C ASP A 120 28.67 13.04 0.18
N THR A 121 28.63 13.09 1.52
CA THR A 121 28.95 11.94 2.34
C THR A 121 27.70 11.06 2.52
N ALA A 122 27.78 9.83 2.04
CA ALA A 122 26.80 8.79 2.27
C ALA A 122 27.12 8.05 3.59
N GLN A 123 26.13 8.01 4.48
CA GLN A 123 26.16 7.30 5.76
C GLN A 123 25.09 6.22 5.79
N ILE A 124 25.32 5.16 6.55
CA ILE A 124 24.32 4.11 6.76
C ILE A 124 23.08 4.73 7.44
N GLY A 125 21.90 4.47 6.85
CA GLY A 125 20.63 5.01 7.33
C GLY A 125 20.26 6.39 6.77
N LYS A 126 21.17 7.07 6.06
CA LYS A 126 20.85 8.33 5.36
C LYS A 126 20.18 8.03 4.01
N GLU A 127 19.05 8.63 3.79
CA GLU A 127 18.31 8.53 2.52
C GLU A 127 19.05 9.31 1.42
N LEU A 128 19.40 8.63 0.33
CA LEU A 128 20.11 9.21 -0.81
C LEU A 128 19.16 9.54 -1.97
N ILE A 129 18.22 8.65 -2.23
CA ILE A 129 17.25 8.76 -3.32
C ILE A 129 15.97 8.00 -2.95
N GLN A 130 14.83 8.54 -3.29
CA GLN A 130 13.53 7.94 -3.05
C GLN A 130 12.90 7.50 -4.37
N VAL A 131 12.49 6.24 -4.44
CA VAL A 131 11.74 5.67 -5.57
C VAL A 131 10.36 5.31 -5.11
N ILE A 132 9.35 5.68 -5.89
CA ILE A 132 7.95 5.33 -5.67
C ILE A 132 7.46 4.38 -6.75
N ASP A 133 6.59 3.46 -6.37
CA ASP A 133 5.87 2.60 -7.30
C ASP A 133 4.49 3.19 -7.60
N PRO A 134 4.28 3.74 -8.83
CA PRO A 134 2.98 4.32 -9.19
C PRO A 134 1.86 3.28 -9.20
N SER A 135 2.18 1.99 -9.32
CA SER A 135 1.16 0.93 -9.32
C SER A 135 0.55 0.70 -7.94
N SER A 136 1.28 1.04 -6.88
CA SER A 136 0.89 0.84 -5.48
C SER A 136 0.14 2.02 -4.85
N ILE A 137 -0.16 3.07 -5.64
CA ILE A 137 -0.89 4.25 -5.15
C ILE A 137 -2.27 3.84 -4.62
N ARG A 138 -2.60 4.30 -3.43
CA ARG A 138 -3.86 4.11 -2.75
C ARG A 138 -4.33 5.41 -2.12
N PHE A 139 -5.62 5.53 -1.90
CA PHE A 139 -6.17 6.60 -1.07
C PHE A 139 -6.24 6.11 0.38
N GLU A 140 -5.73 6.89 1.31
CA GLU A 140 -5.79 6.63 2.73
C GLU A 140 -6.68 7.68 3.40
N GLY A 141 -7.91 7.28 3.70
CA GLY A 141 -8.91 8.14 4.34
C GLY A 141 -8.90 7.95 5.86
N GLN A 142 -9.16 9.04 6.57
CA GLN A 142 -9.36 9.03 8.01
C GLN A 142 -10.86 9.19 8.31
N VAL A 143 -11.46 8.21 8.97
CA VAL A 143 -12.88 8.17 9.29
C VAL A 143 -13.05 8.24 10.80
N ALA A 144 -13.99 9.06 11.30
CA ALA A 144 -14.27 9.15 12.71
C ALA A 144 -14.75 7.79 13.28
N ALA A 145 -14.29 7.43 14.48
CA ALA A 145 -14.53 6.11 15.05
C ALA A 145 -16.03 5.82 15.30
N ASP A 146 -16.82 6.86 15.56
CA ASP A 146 -18.29 6.77 15.75
C ASP A 146 -19.03 6.42 14.45
N GLN A 147 -18.44 6.69 13.29
CA GLN A 147 -19.00 6.38 11.97
C GLN A 147 -18.60 4.99 11.46
N MET A 148 -17.72 4.29 12.15
CA MET A 148 -17.19 3.00 11.69
C MET A 148 -18.25 1.89 11.62
N GLY A 149 -19.37 2.01 12.32
CA GLY A 149 -20.46 1.02 12.28
C GLY A 149 -21.08 0.81 10.90
N VAL A 150 -20.96 1.79 9.99
CA VAL A 150 -21.52 1.73 8.63
C VAL A 150 -20.46 1.48 7.56
N VAL A 151 -19.18 1.54 7.89
CA VAL A 151 -18.08 1.33 6.95
C VAL A 151 -17.74 -0.16 6.85
N LYS A 152 -17.71 -0.69 5.63
CA LYS A 152 -17.42 -2.10 5.35
C LYS A 152 -16.44 -2.24 4.20
N ILE A 153 -15.62 -3.29 4.25
CA ILE A 153 -14.76 -3.68 3.13
C ILE A 153 -15.64 -3.96 1.90
N GLY A 154 -15.21 -3.51 0.73
CA GLY A 154 -15.93 -3.66 -0.54
C GLY A 154 -16.85 -2.51 -0.89
N GLN A 155 -17.11 -1.55 0.01
CA GLN A 155 -17.90 -0.37 -0.31
C GLN A 155 -17.20 0.53 -1.32
N ARG A 156 -18.00 1.15 -2.19
CA ARG A 156 -17.51 2.15 -3.14
C ARG A 156 -17.21 3.46 -2.43
N VAL A 157 -16.15 4.10 -2.89
CA VAL A 157 -15.74 5.42 -2.42
C VAL A 157 -15.60 6.30 -3.65
N ASN A 158 -16.34 7.38 -3.67
CA ASN A 158 -16.16 8.43 -4.66
C ASN A 158 -15.32 9.53 -4.01
N PHE A 159 -14.23 9.95 -4.65
CA PHE A 159 -13.33 10.93 -4.06
C PHE A 159 -12.83 11.94 -5.11
N ARG A 160 -12.48 13.12 -4.60
CA ARG A 160 -11.89 14.21 -5.36
C ARG A 160 -10.45 14.37 -4.90
N ILE A 161 -9.54 14.44 -5.87
CA ILE A 161 -8.13 14.71 -5.62
C ILE A 161 -7.89 16.19 -5.92
N ASN A 162 -7.42 16.94 -4.92
CA ASN A 162 -7.14 18.35 -5.10
C ASN A 162 -5.94 18.54 -6.05
N GLY A 163 -6.11 19.41 -7.05
CA GLY A 163 -5.07 19.67 -8.07
C GLY A 163 -5.07 18.74 -9.28
N VAL A 164 -6.03 17.79 -9.39
CA VAL A 164 -6.18 16.92 -10.55
C VAL A 164 -7.59 17.09 -11.14
N GLY A 165 -7.68 17.54 -12.38
CA GLY A 165 -8.95 17.75 -13.11
C GLY A 165 -9.46 19.20 -13.06
N GLN A 166 -10.32 19.54 -14.03
CA GLN A 166 -10.80 20.92 -14.22
C GLN A 166 -12.13 21.23 -13.51
N SER A 167 -12.74 20.30 -12.79
CA SER A 167 -14.05 20.48 -12.16
C SER A 167 -13.94 20.54 -10.65
N THR A 168 -14.30 21.67 -10.09
CA THR A 168 -14.25 22.00 -8.68
C THR A 168 -15.27 21.25 -7.81
N ASP A 169 -16.33 20.66 -8.40
CA ASP A 169 -17.49 20.18 -7.65
C ASP A 169 -17.87 18.69 -7.84
N GLN A 170 -17.20 17.92 -8.68
CA GLN A 170 -17.56 16.52 -8.87
C GLN A 170 -16.51 15.57 -8.34
N LEU A 171 -16.97 14.56 -7.57
CA LEU A 171 -16.18 13.40 -7.16
C LEU A 171 -15.84 12.60 -8.43
N SER A 172 -14.68 12.85 -9.02
CA SER A 172 -14.30 12.36 -10.34
C SER A 172 -13.58 11.01 -10.32
N SER A 173 -13.07 10.60 -9.15
CA SER A 173 -12.31 9.37 -9.01
C SER A 173 -13.06 8.36 -8.16
N GLN A 174 -12.92 7.08 -8.51
CA GLN A 174 -13.60 5.98 -7.82
C GLN A 174 -12.61 4.97 -7.25
N GLY A 175 -13.00 4.39 -6.15
CA GLY A 175 -12.25 3.32 -5.50
C GLY A 175 -13.15 2.41 -4.69
N THR A 176 -12.51 1.44 -4.05
CA THR A 176 -13.18 0.46 -3.20
C THR A 176 -12.43 0.33 -1.88
N VAL A 177 -13.16 0.31 -0.76
CA VAL A 177 -12.59 0.05 0.57
C VAL A 177 -11.96 -1.33 0.56
N LYS A 178 -10.64 -1.38 0.70
CA LYS A 178 -9.86 -2.62 0.71
C LYS A 178 -9.50 -3.09 2.09
N ARG A 179 -9.22 -2.16 2.99
CA ARG A 179 -8.83 -2.46 4.36
C ARG A 179 -9.28 -1.34 5.30
N ILE A 180 -9.63 -1.75 6.50
CA ILE A 180 -9.94 -0.89 7.62
C ILE A 180 -8.95 -1.26 8.72
N ASP A 181 -8.26 -0.29 9.30
CA ASP A 181 -7.32 -0.57 10.39
C ASP A 181 -8.10 -0.97 11.65
N GLY A 182 -7.53 -1.94 12.39
CA GLY A 182 -8.19 -2.50 13.58
C GLY A 182 -8.10 -1.63 14.83
N ALA A 183 -7.45 -0.45 14.77
CA ALA A 183 -7.28 0.45 15.88
C ALA A 183 -7.54 1.91 15.46
N ALA A 184 -8.21 2.65 16.33
CA ALA A 184 -8.35 4.09 16.18
C ALA A 184 -7.10 4.80 16.73
N ASN A 185 -6.72 5.89 16.09
CA ASN A 185 -5.69 6.79 16.62
C ASN A 185 -6.18 7.40 17.96
N PRO A 186 -5.45 7.24 19.07
CA PRO A 186 -5.91 7.69 20.39
C PRO A 186 -6.04 9.22 20.51
N VAL A 187 -5.33 9.99 19.68
CA VAL A 187 -5.35 11.45 19.70
C VAL A 187 -6.47 12.00 18.83
N THR A 188 -6.56 11.54 17.56
CA THR A 188 -7.54 12.06 16.60
C THR A 188 -8.89 11.35 16.67
N ARG A 189 -8.96 10.17 17.31
CA ARG A 189 -10.16 9.27 17.37
C ARG A 189 -10.64 8.86 15.98
N GLN A 190 -9.72 8.77 15.03
CA GLN A 190 -10.00 8.38 13.66
C GLN A 190 -9.42 6.99 13.38
N VAL A 191 -10.06 6.28 12.49
CA VAL A 191 -9.63 4.97 11.96
C VAL A 191 -9.17 5.17 10.54
N SER A 192 -8.01 4.61 10.20
CA SER A 192 -7.49 4.65 8.83
C SER A 192 -8.22 3.62 7.96
N VAL A 193 -8.70 4.08 6.82
CA VAL A 193 -9.39 3.28 5.81
C VAL A 193 -8.61 3.35 4.51
N ILE A 194 -8.14 2.20 4.04
CA ILE A 194 -7.38 2.10 2.79
C ILE A 194 -8.33 1.77 1.65
N VAL A 195 -8.35 2.66 0.66
CA VAL A 195 -9.16 2.55 -0.54
C VAL A 195 -8.27 2.25 -1.74
N ALA A 196 -8.56 1.18 -2.44
CA ALA A 196 -7.92 0.88 -3.71
C ALA A 196 -8.52 1.79 -4.80
N ILE A 197 -7.66 2.54 -5.47
CA ILE A 197 -8.04 3.45 -6.56
C ILE A 197 -8.14 2.65 -7.85
N ASN A 198 -9.16 2.91 -8.66
CA ASN A 198 -9.25 2.32 -9.98
C ASN A 198 -8.07 2.76 -10.86
N ALA A 199 -7.58 1.86 -11.70
CA ALA A 199 -6.36 2.10 -12.50
C ALA A 199 -6.44 3.36 -13.39
N LYS A 200 -7.64 3.72 -13.85
CA LYS A 200 -7.88 4.91 -14.68
C LYS A 200 -7.86 6.23 -13.90
N ASP A 201 -8.06 6.16 -12.59
CA ASP A 201 -8.22 7.32 -11.71
C ASP A 201 -6.97 7.60 -10.87
N LYS A 202 -5.88 6.85 -11.11
CA LYS A 202 -4.63 7.03 -10.37
C LYS A 202 -3.99 8.38 -10.71
N PRO A 203 -3.68 9.21 -9.70
CA PRO A 203 -3.03 10.49 -9.94
C PRO A 203 -1.58 10.27 -10.39
N PRO A 204 -1.03 11.19 -11.21
CA PRO A 204 0.37 11.12 -11.63
C PRO A 204 1.36 11.44 -10.50
N VAL A 205 0.88 12.04 -9.42
CA VAL A 205 1.69 12.48 -8.27
C VAL A 205 1.12 11.89 -6.98
N VAL A 206 1.99 11.44 -6.08
CA VAL A 206 1.64 10.96 -4.74
C VAL A 206 1.71 12.07 -3.71
N GLY A 207 1.06 11.86 -2.56
CA GLY A 207 1.05 12.85 -1.46
C GLY A 207 0.03 13.97 -1.65
N LEU A 208 -0.85 13.85 -2.64
CA LEU A 208 -1.95 14.80 -2.83
C LEU A 208 -3.03 14.58 -1.76
N PHE A 209 -3.64 15.69 -1.35
CA PHE A 209 -4.82 15.65 -0.49
C PHE A 209 -6.05 15.29 -1.32
N ALA A 210 -6.89 14.40 -0.76
CA ALA A 210 -8.14 14.01 -1.39
C ALA A 210 -9.26 13.92 -0.34
N GLU A 211 -10.47 14.24 -0.77
CA GLU A 211 -11.69 14.08 0.02
C GLU A 211 -12.56 13.01 -0.61
N GLY A 212 -13.11 12.11 0.21
CA GLY A 212 -13.91 10.99 -0.26
C GLY A 212 -15.21 10.81 0.50
N VAL A 213 -16.21 10.30 -0.21
CA VAL A 213 -17.49 9.88 0.35
C VAL A 213 -17.62 8.37 0.18
N ILE A 214 -17.76 7.66 1.29
CA ILE A 214 -18.02 6.22 1.30
C ILE A 214 -19.52 6.03 1.09
N GLU A 215 -19.90 5.26 0.09
CA GLU A 215 -21.30 4.88 -0.12
C GLU A 215 -21.70 3.85 0.96
N ALA A 216 -22.41 4.30 1.97
CA ALA A 216 -23.11 3.39 2.89
C ALA A 216 -24.19 2.62 2.11
N SER A 217 -24.49 1.39 2.50
CA SER A 217 -25.44 0.54 1.78
C SER A 217 -26.78 1.25 1.56
N THR A 218 -27.17 1.42 0.32
CA THR A 218 -28.53 1.86 -0.03
C THR A 218 -29.50 0.72 0.26
N LYS A 219 -30.29 0.88 1.32
CA LYS A 219 -31.50 0.08 1.46
C LYS A 219 -32.58 0.79 0.66
N PRO A 220 -33.37 0.08 -0.15
CA PRO A 220 -34.53 0.69 -0.76
C PRO A 220 -35.45 1.19 0.36
N ALA A 221 -35.72 2.47 0.35
CA ALA A 221 -36.55 3.12 1.35
C ALA A 221 -37.63 3.95 0.64
N VAL A 222 -38.80 4.02 1.22
CA VAL A 222 -39.83 4.95 0.78
C VAL A 222 -39.39 6.35 1.19
N MET A 223 -39.24 7.24 0.22
CA MET A 223 -38.81 8.62 0.44
C MET A 223 -40.00 9.55 0.24
N LEU A 224 -40.08 10.60 1.07
CA LEU A 224 -41.16 11.57 0.99
C LEU A 224 -40.62 12.99 1.12
N ALA A 225 -41.02 13.86 0.18
CA ALA A 225 -40.61 15.25 0.17
C ALA A 225 -41.20 16.01 1.38
N GLU A 226 -40.46 16.95 1.96
CA GLU A 226 -40.92 17.79 3.08
C GLU A 226 -42.28 18.45 2.79
N SER A 227 -42.52 18.87 1.54
CA SER A 227 -43.77 19.48 1.09
C SER A 227 -44.99 18.58 1.18
N SER A 228 -44.80 17.26 1.27
CA SER A 228 -45.86 16.26 1.42
C SER A 228 -46.13 15.89 2.86
N LEU A 229 -45.36 16.41 3.82
CA LEU A 229 -45.50 16.14 5.24
C LEU A 229 -46.42 17.16 5.93
N ARG A 230 -47.21 16.70 6.86
CA ARG A 230 -47.98 17.55 7.76
C ARG A 230 -47.68 17.15 9.21
N ARG A 231 -47.48 18.17 10.03
CA ARG A 231 -47.25 17.97 11.49
C ARG A 231 -48.38 18.55 12.26
N GLU A 232 -48.96 17.75 13.17
CA GLU A 232 -49.95 18.18 14.16
C GLU A 232 -49.46 17.75 15.54
N GLY A 233 -48.92 18.69 16.31
CA GLY A 233 -48.21 18.39 17.56
C GLY A 233 -47.06 17.44 17.28
N ASP A 234 -46.95 16.34 18.00
CA ASP A 234 -45.89 15.32 17.86
C ASP A 234 -46.15 14.28 16.76
N LYS A 235 -47.30 14.38 16.06
CA LYS A 235 -47.70 13.41 15.03
C LYS A 235 -47.41 13.96 13.65
N VAL A 236 -46.81 13.09 12.80
CA VAL A 236 -46.58 13.38 11.39
C VAL A 236 -47.48 12.51 10.55
N PHE A 237 -48.09 13.11 9.53
CA PHE A 237 -48.94 12.41 8.59
C PHE A 237 -48.78 12.91 7.15
N ALA A 238 -49.25 12.11 6.23
CA ALA A 238 -49.35 12.45 4.82
C ALA A 238 -50.77 12.18 4.30
N TRP A 239 -51.16 12.92 3.27
CA TRP A 239 -52.40 12.69 2.57
C TRP A 239 -52.17 11.70 1.42
N VAL A 240 -52.76 10.52 1.55
CA VAL A 240 -52.65 9.43 0.56
C VAL A 240 -53.90 9.32 -0.25
N LEU A 241 -53.77 9.11 -1.56
CA LEU A 241 -54.89 8.84 -2.45
C LEU A 241 -55.21 7.35 -2.43
N ASP A 242 -56.36 6.99 -1.88
CA ASP A 242 -56.88 5.63 -1.82
C ASP A 242 -58.15 5.55 -2.66
N GLY A 243 -58.02 5.01 -3.89
CA GLY A 243 -59.06 5.03 -4.89
C GLY A 243 -59.47 6.46 -5.26
N SER A 244 -60.71 6.85 -4.96
CA SER A 244 -61.26 8.20 -5.18
C SER A 244 -61.28 9.09 -3.93
N LYS A 245 -60.70 8.64 -2.83
CA LYS A 245 -60.72 9.34 -1.57
C LYS A 245 -59.30 9.75 -1.11
N ILE A 246 -59.24 10.88 -0.39
CA ILE A 246 -58.04 11.34 0.29
C ILE A 246 -58.10 10.81 1.72
N VAL A 247 -57.08 10.09 2.14
CA VAL A 247 -57.01 9.48 3.48
C VAL A 247 -55.81 10.06 4.26
N LYS A 248 -56.07 10.48 5.49
CA LYS A 248 -55.01 10.93 6.39
C LYS A 248 -54.32 9.73 7.00
N ARG A 249 -53.06 9.52 6.62
CA ARG A 249 -52.26 8.39 7.09
C ARG A 249 -51.10 8.86 7.97
N GLY A 250 -51.06 8.37 9.21
CA GLY A 250 -49.96 8.61 10.13
C GLY A 250 -48.68 7.91 9.65
N ILE A 251 -47.57 8.61 9.70
CA ILE A 251 -46.28 8.09 9.25
C ILE A 251 -45.22 8.29 10.33
N GLN A 252 -44.25 7.40 10.32
CA GLN A 252 -43.01 7.55 11.11
C GLN A 252 -41.85 7.90 10.19
N LEU A 253 -41.17 8.97 10.52
CA LEU A 253 -39.98 9.42 9.77
C LEU A 253 -38.73 8.77 10.34
N GLY A 254 -37.83 8.41 9.43
CA GLY A 254 -36.45 8.04 9.73
C GLY A 254 -35.49 9.18 9.43
N ASP A 255 -34.33 8.85 8.90
CA ASP A 255 -33.29 9.82 8.57
C ASP A 255 -33.70 10.73 7.39
N ARG A 256 -33.19 11.95 7.41
CA ARG A 256 -33.38 12.90 6.32
C ARG A 256 -32.21 12.83 5.34
N ASP A 257 -32.48 12.60 4.06
CA ASP A 257 -31.47 12.79 3.01
C ASP A 257 -31.30 14.30 2.73
N THR A 258 -30.18 14.84 3.17
CA THR A 258 -29.87 16.27 3.04
C THR A 258 -29.59 16.70 1.59
N ARG A 259 -29.27 15.75 0.70
CA ARG A 259 -29.01 16.05 -0.73
C ARG A 259 -30.30 16.21 -1.51
N LEU A 260 -31.30 15.38 -1.23
CA LEU A 260 -32.60 15.41 -1.89
C LEU A 260 -33.61 16.26 -1.15
N GLY A 261 -33.36 16.58 0.12
CA GLY A 261 -34.32 17.28 0.99
C GLY A 261 -35.53 16.41 1.36
N GLU A 262 -35.41 15.08 1.25
CA GLU A 262 -36.49 14.12 1.47
C GLU A 262 -36.25 13.33 2.76
N TRP A 263 -37.36 12.85 3.34
CA TRP A 263 -37.35 12.02 4.54
C TRP A 263 -37.56 10.54 4.20
N VAL A 264 -36.81 9.68 4.83
CA VAL A 264 -37.06 8.24 4.84
C VAL A 264 -38.33 7.99 5.63
N VAL A 265 -39.28 7.25 5.10
CA VAL A 265 -40.46 6.80 5.81
C VAL A 265 -40.21 5.41 6.36
N SER A 266 -40.12 5.32 7.69
CA SER A 266 -39.90 4.04 8.41
C SER A 266 -41.13 3.18 8.48
N SER A 267 -42.33 3.78 8.59
CA SER A 267 -43.62 3.08 8.58
C SER A 267 -44.74 4.00 8.16
N GLY A 268 -45.87 3.42 7.72
CA GLY A 268 -47.10 4.13 7.38
C GLY A 268 -47.32 4.34 5.87
N LEU A 269 -46.31 4.18 5.00
CA LEU A 269 -46.45 4.23 3.56
C LEU A 269 -45.76 3.02 2.92
N ALA A 270 -46.31 2.60 1.80
CA ALA A 270 -45.73 1.57 0.93
C ALA A 270 -45.22 2.16 -0.39
N ALA A 271 -44.27 1.45 -1.03
CA ALA A 271 -43.81 1.84 -2.35
C ALA A 271 -44.96 1.79 -3.35
N GLY A 272 -45.19 2.90 -4.06
CA GLY A 272 -46.31 3.03 -4.99
C GLY A 272 -47.53 3.79 -4.47
N ASP A 273 -47.58 4.09 -3.13
CA ASP A 273 -48.64 4.96 -2.62
C ASP A 273 -48.58 6.35 -3.26
N LYS A 274 -49.72 6.84 -3.67
CA LYS A 274 -49.84 8.19 -4.26
C LYS A 274 -50.09 9.21 -3.16
N VAL A 275 -49.13 10.11 -2.97
CA VAL A 275 -49.18 11.10 -1.90
C VAL A 275 -49.33 12.50 -2.49
N LEU A 276 -50.14 13.33 -1.84
CA LEU A 276 -50.31 14.72 -2.25
C LEU A 276 -49.05 15.54 -1.90
N ARG A 277 -48.52 16.23 -2.91
CA ARG A 277 -47.28 17.01 -2.77
C ARG A 277 -47.45 18.36 -2.07
N ASN A 278 -48.61 18.99 -2.27
CA ASN A 278 -48.95 20.25 -1.61
C ASN A 278 -50.18 20.07 -0.74
N ASN A 279 -50.02 20.20 0.58
CA ASN A 279 -51.07 19.98 1.54
C ASN A 279 -51.79 21.29 1.87
N SER A 280 -53.00 21.48 1.34
CA SER A 280 -53.89 22.56 1.78
C SER A 280 -54.47 22.26 3.17
N SER A 281 -54.57 23.30 4.01
CA SER A 281 -55.24 23.21 5.33
C SER A 281 -56.74 22.91 5.24
N ALA A 282 -57.32 22.96 4.05
CA ALA A 282 -58.73 22.71 3.82
C ALA A 282 -59.10 21.25 3.55
N LEU A 283 -58.11 20.31 3.46
CA LEU A 283 -58.34 18.90 3.21
C LEU A 283 -58.92 18.19 4.44
N LYS A 284 -59.98 17.40 4.20
CA LYS A 284 -60.60 16.57 5.24
C LYS A 284 -60.40 15.09 4.92
N ASP A 285 -60.27 14.29 5.99
CA ASP A 285 -60.17 12.84 5.83
C ASP A 285 -61.45 12.27 5.20
N GLY A 286 -61.29 11.35 4.25
CA GLY A 286 -62.39 10.75 3.51
C GLY A 286 -62.94 11.63 2.35
N GLN A 287 -62.39 12.80 2.09
CA GLN A 287 -62.84 13.70 1.01
C GLN A 287 -62.60 13.05 -0.39
N THR A 288 -63.64 13.09 -1.19
CA THR A 288 -63.53 12.65 -2.59
C THR A 288 -62.82 13.70 -3.47
N PHE A 289 -62.00 13.25 -4.41
CA PHE A 289 -61.33 14.11 -5.35
C PHE A 289 -61.51 13.59 -6.77
N THR A 290 -61.39 14.49 -7.75
CA THR A 290 -61.35 14.18 -9.16
C THR A 290 -60.07 14.68 -9.73
N LEU A 291 -59.25 13.78 -10.32
CA LEU A 291 -58.07 14.16 -11.07
C LEU A 291 -58.52 14.84 -12.37
N ARG A 292 -58.13 16.10 -12.56
CA ARG A 292 -58.27 16.81 -13.83
C ARG A 292 -57.01 16.68 -14.65
#